data_cf660d7daec48d048ea6c185a686b858
#
_entry.id   cf660d7daec48d048ea6c185a686b858
#
_cell.length_a   1.000
_cell.length_b   1.000
_cell.length_c   1.000
_cell.angle_alpha   90.00
_cell.angle_beta   90.00
_cell.angle_gamma   90.00
#
_symmetry.space_group_name_H-M   'P 1'
#
loop_
_entity.id
_entity.type
_entity.pdbx_description
1 polymer ?
#
loop_
_entity_poly.entity_id
_entity_poly.type
_entity_poly.pdbx_seq_one_letter_code
_entity_poly.pdbx_strand_id
1 'polypeptide(L)'
;MITNENKKLAQWAMEFALKNGCQASRVSIYNGSSSSFEIRDMKMDRLQQASENSLVIHLYVDGRFGSFSTNRLDKKELEGFIRNGIASTRFLAEDKARTLPDASLYYKGGGADLQLIDPKFDSIQPDDKVALAMNVCNEMMGKDDRIISANSSYSDE
;
A
#
# COMPACT_ATOMS: atom_id res chain seq x y z
N MET A 1 -2.36 -5.19 -8.47
CA MET A 1 -3.65 -4.57 -8.91
C MET A 1 -4.77 -4.98 -7.98
N ILE A 2 -5.69 -4.06 -7.62
CA ILE A 2 -6.84 -4.38 -6.76
C ILE A 2 -7.84 -5.24 -7.52
N THR A 3 -8.12 -6.43 -6.99
CA THR A 3 -9.04 -7.41 -7.61
C THR A 3 -10.49 -7.15 -7.24
N ASN A 4 -11.42 -7.77 -7.97
CA ASN A 4 -12.84 -7.76 -7.61
C ASN A 4 -13.10 -8.44 -6.24
N GLU A 5 -12.27 -9.40 -5.85
CA GLU A 5 -12.35 -10.04 -4.53
C GLU A 5 -11.97 -9.06 -3.42
N ASN A 6 -10.91 -8.27 -3.61
CA ASN A 6 -10.54 -7.21 -2.67
C ASN A 6 -11.65 -6.17 -2.50
N LYS A 7 -12.32 -5.77 -3.60
CA LYS A 7 -13.47 -4.86 -3.53
C LYS A 7 -14.62 -5.45 -2.73
N LYS A 8 -14.96 -6.73 -2.98
CA LYS A 8 -16.00 -7.44 -2.22
C LYS A 8 -15.64 -7.60 -0.74
N LEU A 9 -14.37 -7.85 -0.45
CA LEU A 9 -13.89 -7.96 0.92
C LEU A 9 -13.98 -6.62 1.66
N ALA A 10 -13.55 -5.52 1.02
CA ALA A 10 -13.65 -4.18 1.59
C ALA A 10 -15.11 -3.80 1.87
N GLN A 11 -16.00 -4.05 0.92
CA GLN A 11 -17.44 -3.82 1.08
C GLN A 11 -18.00 -4.64 2.25
N TRP A 12 -17.71 -5.93 2.30
CA TRP A 12 -18.13 -6.81 3.38
C TRP A 12 -17.63 -6.32 4.74
N ALA A 13 -16.36 -5.93 4.85
CA ALA A 13 -15.79 -5.44 6.11
C ALA A 13 -16.46 -4.15 6.60
N MET A 14 -16.76 -3.23 5.67
CA MET A 14 -17.52 -2.02 5.96
C MET A 14 -18.93 -2.33 6.47
N GLU A 15 -19.66 -3.19 5.74
CA GLU A 15 -21.02 -3.59 6.12
C GLU A 15 -21.04 -4.34 7.48
N PHE A 16 -20.03 -5.18 7.72
CA PHE A 16 -19.88 -5.88 8.98
C PHE A 16 -19.66 -4.91 10.16
N ALA A 17 -18.81 -3.88 9.97
CA ALA A 17 -18.60 -2.84 10.97
C ALA A 17 -19.91 -2.08 11.28
N LEU A 18 -20.67 -1.68 10.28
CA LEU A 18 -21.96 -1.00 10.44
C LEU A 18 -22.96 -1.87 11.23
N LYS A 19 -23.06 -3.16 10.89
CA LYS A 19 -23.95 -4.12 11.58
C LYS A 19 -23.55 -4.36 13.04
N ASN A 20 -22.28 -4.09 13.42
CA ASN A 20 -21.76 -4.32 14.77
C ASN A 20 -21.65 -3.03 15.60
N GLY A 21 -22.30 -1.93 15.19
CA GLY A 21 -22.48 -0.73 16.01
C GLY A 21 -21.63 0.48 15.64
N CYS A 22 -21.02 0.49 14.45
CA CYS A 22 -20.45 1.72 13.88
C CYS A 22 -21.54 2.56 13.24
N GLN A 23 -21.48 3.87 13.41
CA GLN A 23 -22.32 4.84 12.68
C GLN A 23 -21.80 5.07 11.25
N ALA A 24 -20.48 4.99 11.08
CA ALA A 24 -19.82 5.07 9.78
C ALA A 24 -18.52 4.25 9.78
N SER A 25 -18.11 3.82 8.59
CA SER A 25 -16.85 3.08 8.41
C SER A 25 -16.27 3.38 7.04
N ARG A 26 -14.94 3.41 6.96
CA ARG A 26 -14.18 3.45 5.71
C ARG A 26 -13.17 2.32 5.71
N VAL A 27 -13.12 1.57 4.61
CA VAL A 27 -12.16 0.47 4.44
C VAL A 27 -11.28 0.76 3.23
N SER A 28 -9.99 0.59 3.39
CA SER A 28 -9.01 0.66 2.32
C SER A 28 -8.19 -0.63 2.30
N ILE A 29 -8.00 -1.22 1.12
CA ILE A 29 -7.10 -2.36 0.92
C ILE A 29 -5.94 -1.88 0.08
N TYR A 30 -4.74 -2.17 0.55
CA TYR A 30 -3.48 -1.92 -0.14
C TYR A 30 -2.88 -3.24 -0.57
N ASN A 31 -2.43 -3.28 -1.80
CA ASN A 31 -1.72 -4.41 -2.37
C ASN A 31 -0.63 -3.83 -3.26
N GLY A 32 0.60 -4.04 -2.89
CA GLY A 32 1.76 -3.52 -3.61
C GLY A 32 2.94 -4.48 -3.54
N SER A 33 3.85 -4.32 -4.47
CA SER A 33 5.15 -4.97 -4.46
C SER A 33 6.19 -3.93 -4.82
N SER A 34 7.32 -3.98 -4.15
CA SER A 34 8.44 -3.10 -4.45
C SER A 34 9.71 -3.90 -4.62
N SER A 35 10.61 -3.43 -5.48
CA SER A 35 11.94 -3.97 -5.59
C SER A 35 12.98 -2.86 -5.64
N SER A 36 14.13 -3.10 -5.02
CA SER A 36 15.27 -2.20 -5.01
C SER A 36 16.56 -2.99 -5.16
N PHE A 37 17.41 -2.55 -6.09
CA PHE A 37 18.69 -3.14 -6.40
C PHE A 37 19.75 -2.05 -6.27
N GLU A 38 20.73 -2.24 -5.41
CA GLU A 38 21.85 -1.31 -5.21
C GLU A 38 23.13 -1.94 -5.72
N ILE A 39 23.85 -1.20 -6.55
CA ILE A 39 25.12 -1.59 -7.14
C ILE A 39 26.19 -0.65 -6.60
N ARG A 40 27.27 -1.20 -6.12
CA ARG A 40 28.47 -0.46 -5.71
C ARG A 40 29.69 -1.05 -6.40
N ASP A 41 30.46 -0.21 -7.05
CA ASP A 41 31.73 -0.57 -7.70
C ASP A 41 31.59 -1.80 -8.60
N MET A 42 30.52 -1.80 -9.43
CA MET A 42 30.18 -2.89 -10.36
C MET A 42 29.81 -4.23 -9.69
N LYS A 43 29.44 -4.20 -8.41
CA LYS A 43 28.95 -5.39 -7.70
C LYS A 43 27.60 -5.11 -7.06
N MET A 44 26.76 -6.12 -7.00
CA MET A 44 25.52 -6.03 -6.24
C MET A 44 25.84 -5.88 -4.76
N ASP A 45 25.42 -4.75 -4.18
CA ASP A 45 25.60 -4.42 -2.76
C ASP A 45 24.36 -4.83 -1.97
N ARG A 46 23.17 -4.56 -2.52
CA ARG A 46 21.90 -4.86 -1.86
C ARG A 46 20.81 -5.23 -2.85
N LEU A 47 20.01 -6.20 -2.48
CA LEU A 47 18.74 -6.55 -3.12
C LEU A 47 17.65 -6.58 -2.07
N GLN A 48 16.57 -5.86 -2.33
CA GLN A 48 15.39 -5.88 -1.50
C GLN A 48 14.15 -6.06 -2.36
N GLN A 49 13.32 -7.04 -2.01
CA GLN A 49 11.99 -7.22 -2.59
C GLN A 49 10.98 -7.34 -1.44
N ALA A 50 9.88 -6.63 -1.55
CA ALA A 50 8.81 -6.66 -0.57
C ALA A 50 7.46 -6.76 -1.27
N SER A 51 6.54 -7.50 -0.64
CA SER A 51 5.14 -7.51 -1.02
C SER A 51 4.33 -7.12 0.20
N GLU A 52 3.44 -6.17 0.03
CA GLU A 52 2.54 -5.71 1.07
C GLU A 52 1.10 -6.00 0.69
N ASN A 53 0.35 -6.52 1.67
CA ASN A 53 -1.07 -6.77 1.55
C ASN A 53 -1.71 -6.38 2.87
N SER A 54 -2.43 -5.26 2.90
CA SER A 54 -2.99 -4.75 4.14
C SER A 54 -4.39 -4.19 3.96
N LEU A 55 -5.19 -4.28 5.02
CA LEU A 55 -6.48 -3.64 5.16
C LEU A 55 -6.40 -2.63 6.29
N VAL A 56 -6.80 -1.40 5.98
CA VAL A 56 -6.99 -0.33 6.97
C VAL A 56 -8.48 -0.06 7.11
N ILE A 57 -8.98 -0.07 8.33
CA ILE A 57 -10.36 0.26 8.64
C ILE A 57 -10.44 1.46 9.57
N HIS A 58 -11.25 2.43 9.18
CA HIS A 58 -11.63 3.56 10.00
C HIS A 58 -13.03 3.30 10.57
N LEU A 59 -13.15 3.42 11.87
CA LEU A 59 -14.38 3.15 12.61
C LEU A 59 -14.84 4.41 13.31
N TYR A 60 -16.09 4.77 13.11
CA TYR A 60 -16.75 5.90 13.76
C TYR A 60 -17.82 5.34 14.69
N VAL A 61 -17.58 5.46 16.01
CA VAL A 61 -18.40 4.83 17.07
C VAL A 61 -18.66 5.83 18.16
N ASP A 62 -19.91 6.17 18.38
CA ASP A 62 -20.37 7.05 19.47
C ASP A 62 -19.60 8.39 19.53
N GLY A 63 -19.43 9.04 18.36
CA GLY A 63 -18.68 10.29 18.21
C GLY A 63 -17.17 10.17 18.38
N ARG A 64 -16.63 8.95 18.34
CA ARG A 64 -15.22 8.60 18.45
C ARG A 64 -14.69 8.03 17.15
N PHE A 65 -13.41 8.18 16.92
CA PHE A 65 -12.74 7.69 15.74
C PHE A 65 -11.58 6.75 16.10
N GLY A 66 -11.56 5.56 15.50
CA GLY A 66 -10.46 4.62 15.55
C GLY A 66 -9.96 4.25 14.16
N SER A 67 -8.66 4.07 14.02
CA SER A 67 -8.02 3.57 12.79
C SER A 67 -7.20 2.34 13.14
N PHE A 68 -7.44 1.24 12.43
CA PHE A 68 -6.80 -0.04 12.66
C PHE A 68 -6.33 -0.64 11.34
N SER A 69 -5.21 -1.34 11.37
CA SER A 69 -4.65 -2.02 10.19
C SER A 69 -4.34 -3.48 10.51
N THR A 70 -4.46 -4.33 9.49
CA THR A 70 -4.09 -5.74 9.54
C THR A 70 -3.65 -6.23 8.17
N ASN A 71 -2.71 -7.17 8.15
CA ASN A 71 -2.32 -7.91 6.96
C ASN A 71 -3.04 -9.27 6.84
N ARG A 72 -3.89 -9.62 7.80
CA ARG A 72 -4.68 -10.84 7.80
C ARG A 72 -6.04 -10.56 7.19
N LEU A 73 -6.23 -11.01 5.93
CA LEU A 73 -7.41 -10.68 5.13
C LEU A 73 -8.46 -11.79 5.10
N ASP A 74 -8.28 -12.85 5.89
CA ASP A 74 -9.31 -13.88 6.06
C ASP A 74 -10.53 -13.32 6.80
N LYS A 75 -11.74 -13.59 6.28
CA LYS A 75 -12.98 -13.04 6.84
C LYS A 75 -13.20 -13.41 8.30
N LYS A 76 -12.87 -14.64 8.70
CA LYS A 76 -13.06 -15.11 10.07
C LYS A 76 -12.16 -14.36 11.05
N GLU A 77 -10.93 -14.08 10.66
CA GLU A 77 -10.01 -13.27 11.46
C GLU A 77 -10.43 -11.79 11.48
N LEU A 78 -10.88 -11.27 10.32
CA LEU A 78 -11.37 -9.90 10.21
C LEU A 78 -12.60 -9.63 11.08
N GLU A 79 -13.48 -10.61 11.28
CA GLU A 79 -14.62 -10.45 12.21
C GLU A 79 -14.15 -10.10 13.62
N GLY A 80 -13.23 -10.86 14.16
CA GLY A 80 -12.64 -10.62 15.48
C GLY A 80 -11.91 -9.28 15.54
N PHE A 81 -11.11 -8.99 14.52
CA PHE A 81 -10.36 -7.74 14.39
C PHE A 81 -11.28 -6.51 14.38
N ILE A 82 -12.36 -6.53 13.60
CA ILE A 82 -13.32 -5.41 13.51
C ILE A 82 -14.07 -5.24 14.84
N ARG A 83 -14.55 -6.33 15.46
CA ARG A 83 -15.24 -6.25 16.77
C ARG A 83 -14.34 -5.65 17.85
N ASN A 84 -13.08 -6.08 17.90
CA ASN A 84 -12.09 -5.53 18.83
C ASN A 84 -11.80 -4.06 18.55
N GLY A 85 -11.68 -3.68 17.28
CA GLY A 85 -11.53 -2.29 16.87
C GLY A 85 -12.69 -1.40 17.31
N ILE A 86 -13.94 -1.87 17.16
CA ILE A 86 -15.14 -1.17 17.62
C ILE A 86 -15.11 -1.00 19.14
N ALA A 87 -14.81 -2.08 19.88
CA ALA A 87 -14.71 -2.03 21.33
C ALA A 87 -13.62 -1.04 21.77
N SER A 88 -12.45 -1.10 21.17
CA SER A 88 -11.33 -0.19 21.47
C SER A 88 -11.68 1.27 21.16
N THR A 89 -12.39 1.54 20.06
CA THR A 89 -12.77 2.90 19.65
C THR A 89 -13.65 3.57 20.73
N ARG A 90 -14.48 2.81 21.46
CA ARG A 90 -15.32 3.33 22.54
C ARG A 90 -14.56 3.89 23.73
N PHE A 91 -13.29 3.53 23.90
CA PHE A 91 -12.44 4.04 24.98
C PHE A 91 -11.64 5.30 24.57
N LEU A 92 -11.71 5.71 23.30
CA LEU A 92 -11.03 6.92 22.81
C LEU A 92 -11.79 8.18 23.22
N ALA A 93 -11.11 9.31 23.16
CA ALA A 93 -11.76 10.61 23.35
C ALA A 93 -12.76 10.89 22.22
N GLU A 94 -13.83 11.63 22.53
CA GLU A 94 -14.77 12.09 21.51
C GLU A 94 -14.10 13.14 20.61
N ASP A 95 -14.36 13.01 19.31
CA ASP A 95 -13.93 13.96 18.29
C ASP A 95 -15.07 14.15 17.28
N LYS A 96 -15.97 15.05 17.58
CA LYS A 96 -17.16 15.34 16.76
C LYS A 96 -16.83 15.98 15.41
N ALA A 97 -15.64 16.56 15.26
CA ALA A 97 -15.18 17.15 14.01
C ALA A 97 -14.68 16.10 13.01
N ARG A 98 -14.35 14.91 13.48
CA ARG A 98 -13.83 13.82 12.64
C ARG A 98 -14.97 12.97 12.12
N THR A 99 -15.41 13.26 10.91
CA THR A 99 -16.50 12.56 10.21
C THR A 99 -16.03 12.13 8.81
N LEU A 100 -16.80 11.24 8.18
CA LEU A 100 -16.64 11.00 6.74
C LEU A 100 -17.04 12.26 5.97
N PRO A 101 -16.39 12.52 4.80
CA PRO A 101 -16.86 13.57 3.89
C PRO A 101 -18.30 13.34 3.46
N ASP A 102 -18.97 14.43 3.01
CA ASP A 102 -20.31 14.31 2.43
C ASP A 102 -20.31 13.34 1.24
N ALA A 103 -21.32 12.49 1.15
CA ALA A 103 -21.44 11.48 0.11
C ALA A 103 -21.46 12.04 -1.32
N SER A 104 -21.83 13.31 -1.50
CA SER A 104 -21.77 13.99 -2.80
C SER A 104 -20.35 14.17 -3.32
N LEU A 105 -19.35 14.18 -2.42
CA LEU A 105 -17.94 14.34 -2.72
C LEU A 105 -17.25 12.99 -3.04
N TYR A 106 -17.95 11.86 -2.89
CA TYR A 106 -17.36 10.57 -3.20
C TYR A 106 -17.21 10.40 -4.70
N TYR A 107 -16.07 9.80 -5.09
CA TYR A 107 -15.81 9.46 -6.48
C TYR A 107 -16.86 8.48 -7.01
N LYS A 108 -17.54 8.88 -8.08
CA LYS A 108 -18.65 8.11 -8.69
C LYS A 108 -18.23 7.37 -9.96
N GLY A 109 -16.96 7.33 -10.25
CA GLY A 109 -16.42 6.78 -11.49
C GLY A 109 -16.28 7.86 -12.59
N GLY A 110 -15.64 7.47 -13.69
CA GLY A 110 -15.29 8.37 -14.79
C GLY A 110 -13.98 9.11 -14.57
N GLY A 111 -13.57 9.89 -15.54
CA GLY A 111 -12.30 10.63 -15.55
C GLY A 111 -11.38 10.16 -16.69
N ALA A 112 -10.30 10.88 -16.90
CA ALA A 112 -9.28 10.53 -17.87
C ALA A 112 -8.50 9.29 -17.41
N ASP A 113 -8.10 8.43 -18.35
CA ASP A 113 -7.10 7.41 -18.08
C ASP A 113 -5.75 8.08 -17.86
N LEU A 114 -5.25 7.98 -16.63
CA LEU A 114 -3.97 8.58 -16.23
C LEU A 114 -2.77 7.69 -16.55
N GLN A 115 -3.00 6.52 -17.16
CA GLN A 115 -1.95 5.56 -17.55
C GLN A 115 -0.98 5.23 -16.39
N LEU A 116 -1.52 5.06 -15.18
CA LEU A 116 -0.75 4.82 -13.97
C LEU A 116 -0.10 3.42 -13.92
N ILE A 117 -0.46 2.55 -14.85
CA ILE A 117 0.04 1.18 -14.92
C ILE A 117 0.70 0.98 -16.27
N ASP A 118 1.99 0.68 -16.27
CA ASP A 118 2.67 0.21 -17.46
C ASP A 118 2.29 -1.27 -17.71
N PRO A 119 1.65 -1.58 -18.85
CA PRO A 119 1.25 -2.96 -19.15
C PRO A 119 2.45 -3.91 -19.35
N LYS A 120 3.65 -3.38 -19.53
CA LYS A 120 4.89 -4.16 -19.66
C LYS A 120 5.60 -4.40 -18.33
N PHE A 121 5.17 -3.75 -17.26
CA PHE A 121 5.84 -3.81 -15.96
C PHE A 121 6.07 -5.26 -15.49
N ASP A 122 5.04 -6.09 -15.56
CA ASP A 122 5.11 -7.50 -15.13
C ASP A 122 6.03 -8.37 -16.01
N SER A 123 6.43 -7.88 -17.19
CA SER A 123 7.33 -8.59 -18.10
C SER A 123 8.81 -8.28 -17.86
N ILE A 124 9.13 -7.24 -17.10
CA ILE A 124 10.51 -6.84 -16.78
C ILE A 124 11.10 -7.84 -15.80
N GLN A 125 12.13 -8.56 -16.23
CA GLN A 125 12.79 -9.54 -15.38
C GLN A 125 13.72 -8.88 -14.36
N PRO A 126 13.96 -9.50 -13.20
CA PRO A 126 14.90 -8.97 -12.21
C PRO A 126 16.29 -8.69 -12.77
N ASP A 127 16.78 -9.54 -13.68
CA ASP A 127 18.09 -9.39 -14.31
C ASP A 127 18.17 -8.12 -15.17
N ASP A 128 17.08 -7.73 -15.84
CA ASP A 128 17.02 -6.48 -16.61
C ASP A 128 17.13 -5.25 -15.69
N LYS A 129 16.50 -5.31 -14.53
CA LYS A 129 16.56 -4.24 -13.51
C LYS A 129 17.98 -4.08 -12.95
N VAL A 130 18.63 -5.21 -12.67
CA VAL A 130 20.04 -5.24 -12.24
C VAL A 130 20.95 -4.69 -13.35
N ALA A 131 20.73 -5.09 -14.60
CA ALA A 131 21.51 -4.61 -15.74
C ALA A 131 21.39 -3.09 -15.92
N LEU A 132 20.20 -2.51 -15.71
CA LEU A 132 20.01 -1.06 -15.75
C LEU A 132 20.87 -0.35 -14.70
N ALA A 133 20.84 -0.82 -13.43
CA ALA A 133 21.65 -0.25 -12.37
C ALA A 133 23.17 -0.43 -12.64
N MET A 134 23.57 -1.63 -13.11
CA MET A 134 24.97 -1.90 -13.50
C MET A 134 25.47 -0.96 -14.60
N ASN A 135 24.67 -0.72 -15.63
CA ASN A 135 25.03 0.16 -16.73
C ASN A 135 25.28 1.60 -16.23
N VAL A 136 24.44 2.11 -15.33
CA VAL A 136 24.65 3.43 -14.72
C VAL A 136 25.98 3.50 -13.94
N CYS A 137 26.29 2.48 -13.15
CA CYS A 137 27.55 2.40 -12.42
C CYS A 137 28.76 2.34 -13.39
N ASN A 138 28.66 1.56 -14.47
CA ASN A 138 29.69 1.42 -15.48
C ASN A 138 29.98 2.70 -16.25
N GLU A 139 28.99 3.57 -16.43
CA GLU A 139 29.21 4.88 -17.08
C GLU A 139 30.08 5.82 -16.25
N MET A 140 30.25 5.55 -14.97
CA MET A 140 31.08 6.38 -14.07
C MET A 140 32.43 5.75 -13.76
N MET A 141 32.46 4.44 -13.49
CA MET A 141 33.68 3.73 -13.09
C MET A 141 34.70 3.68 -14.25
N GLY A 142 35.94 4.02 -13.94
CA GLY A 142 37.04 4.00 -14.92
C GLY A 142 37.07 5.15 -15.92
N LYS A 143 36.19 6.15 -15.79
CA LYS A 143 36.20 7.35 -16.64
C LYS A 143 37.20 8.40 -16.17
N ASP A 144 37.51 8.44 -14.88
CA ASP A 144 38.45 9.37 -14.27
C ASP A 144 39.09 8.69 -13.05
N ASP A 145 40.40 8.72 -12.95
CA ASP A 145 41.16 8.09 -11.87
C ASP A 145 40.87 8.67 -10.48
N ARG A 146 40.23 9.83 -10.41
CA ARG A 146 39.74 10.44 -9.17
C ARG A 146 38.45 9.81 -8.64
N ILE A 147 37.74 9.04 -9.47
CA ILE A 147 36.53 8.33 -9.05
C ILE A 147 36.97 7.00 -8.43
N ILE A 148 36.94 6.95 -7.12
CA ILE A 148 37.37 5.78 -6.33
C ILE A 148 36.21 4.84 -6.00
N SER A 149 34.97 5.30 -6.13
CA SER A 149 33.77 4.49 -5.91
C SER A 149 32.56 5.10 -6.61
N ALA A 150 31.67 4.27 -7.09
CA ALA A 150 30.41 4.69 -7.68
C ALA A 150 29.25 3.80 -7.19
N ASN A 151 28.15 4.43 -6.86
CA ASN A 151 26.91 3.77 -6.49
C ASN A 151 25.82 4.09 -7.50
N SER A 152 25.01 3.10 -7.80
CA SER A 152 23.78 3.26 -8.58
C SER A 152 22.67 2.39 -7.99
N SER A 153 21.44 2.75 -8.26
CA SER A 153 20.28 1.96 -7.82
C SER A 153 19.18 1.97 -8.86
N TYR A 154 18.42 0.92 -8.84
CA TYR A 154 17.11 0.81 -9.50
C TYR A 154 16.05 0.54 -8.43
N SER A 155 14.90 1.18 -8.52
CA SER A 155 13.75 0.88 -7.67
C SER A 155 12.46 1.01 -8.45
N ASP A 156 11.52 0.14 -8.12
CA ASP A 156 10.13 0.17 -8.63
C ASP A 156 9.12 -0.19 -7.53
N GLU A 157 7.86 0.20 -7.78
CA GLU A 157 6.73 -0.02 -6.89
C GLU A 157 5.45 -0.29 -7.71
#